data_7ef4a1513a1bee7a64b881b60c84e14b
#
_entry.id   7ef4a1513a1bee7a64b881b60c84e14b
#
_cell.length_a   1.000
_cell.length_b   1.000
_cell.length_c   1.000
_cell.angle_alpha   90.00
_cell.angle_beta   90.00
_cell.angle_gamma   90.00
#
_symmetry.space_group_name_H-M   'P 1'
#
loop_
_entity.id
_entity.type
_entity.pdbx_description
1 polymer ?
#
loop_
_entity_poly.entity_id
_entity_poly.type
_entity_poly.pdbx_seq_one_letter_code
_entity_poly.pdbx_strand_id
1 'polypeptide(L)'
;EPRLFSFNSPMGACPTCDGLGISEDFDPDKVVPFPSISLANGAIHGWDRRNSTYFSLLQSIAQHYGQDVEAPFDSWPAAVRQVVLWGSGTEKLAFTYDGDGKPTVVEHVFEGVIPNMARRLRESDSQIVRDDLARLRSLRSCPDCHGSRLRREARHVRVGDGDQARAIYEVNAATLAQAHQWFSTLQLQGNKAEIGEKIVKEISSRLRFLLDVGLNYLSLERSADTLSGGESQRIRLASQ
;
A
#
# COMPACT_ATOMS: atom_id res chain seq x y z
N GLU A 1 4.25 -12.20 -24.67
CA GLU A 1 4.98 -10.96 -24.95
C GLU A 1 5.84 -10.57 -23.73
N PRO A 2 7.17 -10.30 -23.90
CA PRO A 2 8.07 -10.03 -22.75
C PRO A 2 7.66 -8.83 -21.90
N ARG A 3 6.99 -7.84 -22.49
CA ARG A 3 6.52 -6.63 -21.78
C ARG A 3 5.50 -6.91 -20.69
N LEU A 4 4.81 -8.05 -20.73
CA LEU A 4 3.90 -8.50 -19.68
C LEU A 4 4.62 -8.78 -18.34
N PHE A 5 5.92 -9.06 -18.39
CA PHE A 5 6.74 -9.37 -17.22
C PHE A 5 7.57 -8.18 -16.75
N SER A 6 7.32 -6.98 -17.28
CA SER A 6 7.99 -5.75 -16.89
C SER A 6 7.05 -4.88 -16.07
N PHE A 7 7.39 -4.62 -14.81
CA PHE A 7 6.67 -3.69 -13.95
C PHE A 7 6.89 -2.20 -14.35
N ASN A 8 7.82 -1.93 -15.26
CA ASN A 8 8.04 -0.59 -15.84
C ASN A 8 7.27 -0.39 -17.16
N SER A 9 6.54 -1.41 -17.61
CA SER A 9 5.71 -1.32 -18.81
C SER A 9 4.22 -1.27 -18.41
N PRO A 10 3.40 -0.37 -18.98
CA PRO A 10 1.94 -0.37 -18.73
C PRO A 10 1.26 -1.69 -19.04
N MET A 11 1.85 -2.53 -19.90
CA MET A 11 1.33 -3.86 -20.22
C MET A 11 1.55 -4.87 -19.10
N GLY A 12 2.61 -4.72 -18.30
CA GLY A 12 2.97 -5.66 -17.24
C GLY A 12 2.77 -5.12 -15.83
N ALA A 13 2.81 -3.80 -15.65
CA ALA A 13 2.64 -3.14 -14.36
C ALA A 13 1.25 -3.40 -13.76
N CYS A 14 1.20 -3.59 -12.44
CA CYS A 14 -0.05 -3.60 -11.70
C CYS A 14 -0.77 -2.25 -11.87
N PRO A 15 -2.01 -2.21 -12.36
CA PRO A 15 -2.72 -0.94 -12.63
C PRO A 15 -3.08 -0.18 -11.35
N THR A 16 -3.13 -0.84 -10.20
CA THR A 16 -3.48 -0.22 -8.91
C THR A 16 -2.31 0.60 -8.33
N CYS A 17 -1.08 0.15 -8.53
CA CYS A 17 0.12 0.81 -7.99
C CYS A 17 1.14 1.21 -9.06
N ASP A 18 0.77 1.17 -10.34
CA ASP A 18 1.63 1.50 -11.49
C ASP A 18 3.00 0.79 -11.45
N GLY A 19 3.01 -0.47 -10.96
CA GLY A 19 4.23 -1.28 -10.85
C GLY A 19 5.12 -0.93 -9.66
N LEU A 20 4.66 -0.09 -8.71
CA LEU A 20 5.42 0.24 -7.50
C LEU A 20 5.44 -0.90 -6.47
N GLY A 21 4.40 -1.75 -6.45
CA GLY A 21 4.25 -2.83 -5.46
C GLY A 21 3.74 -2.36 -4.09
N ILE A 22 3.69 -1.05 -3.89
CA ILE A 22 3.23 -0.39 -2.66
C ILE A 22 2.16 0.64 -3.00
N SER A 23 1.30 0.91 -2.05
CA SER A 23 0.38 2.05 -2.04
C SER A 23 0.64 2.91 -0.81
N GLU A 24 0.30 4.17 -0.92
CA GLU A 24 0.40 5.11 0.19
C GLU A 24 -1.03 5.43 0.63
N ASP A 25 -1.48 4.75 1.68
CA ASP A 25 -2.83 4.83 2.19
C ASP A 25 -2.88 5.50 3.56
N PHE A 26 -4.04 6.10 3.91
CA PHE A 26 -4.26 6.63 5.25
C PHE A 26 -4.13 5.50 6.28
N ASP A 27 -3.31 5.75 7.29
CA ASP A 27 -3.04 4.81 8.37
C ASP A 27 -4.02 5.06 9.52
N PRO A 28 -4.90 4.11 9.86
CA PRO A 28 -5.83 4.29 10.97
C PRO A 28 -5.17 4.67 12.29
N ASP A 29 -3.95 4.16 12.56
CA ASP A 29 -3.22 4.47 13.79
C ASP A 29 -2.67 5.91 13.80
N LYS A 30 -2.39 6.49 12.63
CA LYS A 30 -2.02 7.91 12.51
C LYS A 30 -3.26 8.82 12.48
N VAL A 31 -4.37 8.34 11.93
CA VAL A 31 -5.65 9.07 11.93
C VAL A 31 -6.23 9.13 13.34
N VAL A 32 -6.06 8.07 14.12
CA VAL A 32 -6.51 7.96 15.52
C VAL A 32 -5.30 7.80 16.45
N PRO A 33 -4.49 8.85 16.65
CA PRO A 33 -3.25 8.73 17.41
C PRO A 33 -3.46 8.46 18.91
N PHE A 34 -4.62 8.81 19.44
CA PHE A 34 -4.94 8.70 20.86
C PHE A 34 -6.31 8.05 21.09
N PRO A 35 -6.48 6.74 20.84
CA PRO A 35 -7.78 6.07 20.94
C PRO A 35 -8.33 6.04 22.38
N SER A 36 -7.47 6.19 23.38
CA SER A 36 -7.85 6.21 24.82
C SER A 36 -8.45 7.54 25.32
N ILE A 37 -8.47 8.58 24.46
CA ILE A 37 -9.20 9.82 24.75
C ILE A 37 -10.50 9.89 23.95
N SER A 38 -11.35 10.85 24.30
CA SER A 38 -12.65 11.05 23.65
C SER A 38 -12.51 11.71 22.28
N LEU A 39 -13.52 11.53 21.41
CA LEU A 39 -13.63 12.25 20.14
C LEU A 39 -13.64 13.78 20.36
N ALA A 40 -14.30 14.24 21.41
CA ALA A 40 -14.36 15.65 21.78
C ALA A 40 -12.99 16.23 22.10
N ASN A 41 -12.08 15.43 22.65
CA ASN A 41 -10.72 15.82 23.05
C ASN A 41 -9.65 15.50 22.00
N GLY A 42 -10.02 15.01 20.83
CA GLY A 42 -9.13 14.85 19.69
C GLY A 42 -8.56 13.45 19.52
N ALA A 43 -9.32 12.40 19.83
CA ALA A 43 -8.94 11.03 19.49
C ALA A 43 -8.66 10.86 17.99
N ILE A 44 -9.40 11.59 17.14
CA ILE A 44 -9.23 11.61 15.67
C ILE A 44 -8.60 12.92 15.24
N HIS A 45 -7.54 12.87 14.46
CA HIS A 45 -6.80 14.04 13.98
C HIS A 45 -7.71 15.02 13.21
N GLY A 46 -7.80 16.26 13.70
CA GLY A 46 -8.57 17.36 13.08
C GLY A 46 -10.10 17.22 13.12
N TRP A 47 -10.64 16.24 13.86
CA TRP A 47 -12.06 15.99 14.05
C TRP A 47 -12.47 16.11 15.53
N ASP A 48 -12.17 17.23 16.12
CA ASP A 48 -12.49 17.55 17.52
C ASP A 48 -13.30 18.85 17.61
N ARG A 49 -13.59 19.29 18.83
CA ARG A 49 -14.36 20.52 19.13
C ARG A 49 -13.82 21.78 18.47
N ARG A 50 -12.54 21.81 18.11
CA ARG A 50 -11.93 22.97 17.42
C ARG A 50 -12.41 23.08 15.97
N ASN A 51 -12.88 22.00 15.40
CA ASN A 51 -13.49 21.96 14.08
C ASN A 51 -14.98 21.63 14.21
N SER A 52 -15.80 22.66 14.41
CA SER A 52 -17.24 22.52 14.66
C SER A 52 -17.97 21.72 13.58
N THR A 53 -17.59 21.89 12.32
CA THR A 53 -18.23 21.18 11.19
C THR A 53 -18.04 19.68 11.27
N TYR A 54 -16.81 19.20 11.47
CA TYR A 54 -16.55 17.76 11.58
C TYR A 54 -17.00 17.18 12.92
N PHE A 55 -16.88 17.96 13.98
CA PHE A 55 -17.32 17.52 15.30
C PHE A 55 -18.85 17.32 15.36
N SER A 56 -19.65 18.17 14.73
CA SER A 56 -21.12 17.99 14.65
C SER A 56 -21.50 16.69 13.91
N LEU A 57 -20.73 16.28 12.90
CA LEU A 57 -20.95 14.98 12.26
C LEU A 57 -20.69 13.82 13.23
N LEU A 58 -19.60 13.90 13.98
CA LEU A 58 -19.29 12.87 15.00
C LEU A 58 -20.34 12.81 16.11
N GLN A 59 -20.87 13.96 16.53
CA GLN A 59 -21.97 14.02 17.50
C GLN A 59 -23.24 13.34 16.98
N SER A 60 -23.61 13.57 15.72
CA SER A 60 -24.77 12.95 15.09
C SER A 60 -24.59 11.43 14.99
N ILE A 61 -23.40 10.94 14.65
CA ILE A 61 -23.07 9.51 14.60
C ILE A 61 -23.16 8.91 16.01
N ALA A 62 -22.55 9.55 17.01
CA ALA A 62 -22.60 9.13 18.39
C ALA A 62 -24.03 8.99 18.91
N GLN A 63 -24.86 10.01 18.64
CA GLN A 63 -26.29 10.00 19.00
C GLN A 63 -27.04 8.83 18.33
N HIS A 64 -26.80 8.60 17.04
CA HIS A 64 -27.46 7.52 16.29
C HIS A 64 -27.15 6.13 16.87
N TYR A 65 -25.87 5.89 17.23
CA TYR A 65 -25.45 4.60 17.78
C TYR A 65 -25.47 4.54 19.32
N GLY A 66 -26.03 5.54 20.01
CA GLY A 66 -26.13 5.58 21.46
C GLY A 66 -24.78 5.62 22.18
N GLN A 67 -23.78 6.30 21.57
CA GLN A 67 -22.45 6.47 22.13
C GLN A 67 -22.26 7.87 22.71
N ASP A 68 -21.35 7.99 23.69
CA ASP A 68 -20.97 9.26 24.27
C ASP A 68 -19.69 9.79 23.66
N VAL A 69 -19.72 10.98 23.04
CA VAL A 69 -18.55 11.65 22.44
C VAL A 69 -17.46 12.01 23.46
N GLU A 70 -17.81 12.03 24.76
CA GLU A 70 -16.87 12.29 25.86
C GLU A 70 -16.22 10.99 26.38
N ALA A 71 -16.74 9.82 26.00
CA ALA A 71 -16.12 8.54 26.35
C ALA A 71 -14.87 8.27 25.48
N PRO A 72 -13.89 7.50 25.99
CA PRO A 72 -12.75 7.05 25.19
C PRO A 72 -13.19 6.36 23.89
N PHE A 73 -12.55 6.71 22.76
CA PHE A 73 -12.96 6.16 21.45
C PHE A 73 -12.72 4.64 21.36
N ASP A 74 -11.70 4.12 22.04
CA ASP A 74 -11.43 2.68 22.09
C ASP A 74 -12.49 1.88 22.87
N SER A 75 -13.26 2.55 23.75
CA SER A 75 -14.38 1.94 24.48
C SER A 75 -15.63 1.74 23.61
N TRP A 76 -15.71 2.36 22.44
CA TRP A 76 -16.83 2.22 21.53
C TRP A 76 -16.83 0.83 20.86
N PRO A 77 -18.02 0.27 20.54
CA PRO A 77 -18.11 -0.98 19.80
C PRO A 77 -17.30 -0.95 18.50
N ALA A 78 -16.59 -2.02 18.18
CA ALA A 78 -15.72 -2.09 16.99
C ALA A 78 -16.48 -1.75 15.69
N ALA A 79 -17.77 -2.20 15.57
CA ALA A 79 -18.60 -1.88 14.41
C ALA A 79 -18.85 -0.38 14.26
N VAL A 80 -19.10 0.33 15.36
CA VAL A 80 -19.35 1.78 15.34
C VAL A 80 -18.05 2.53 15.01
N ARG A 81 -16.90 2.10 15.56
CA ARG A 81 -15.60 2.65 15.20
C ARG A 81 -15.29 2.48 13.71
N GLN A 82 -15.68 1.35 13.11
CA GLN A 82 -15.55 1.13 11.66
C GLN A 82 -16.42 2.10 10.86
N VAL A 83 -17.68 2.34 11.30
CA VAL A 83 -18.54 3.37 10.66
C VAL A 83 -17.89 4.75 10.73
N VAL A 84 -17.37 5.15 11.88
CA VAL A 84 -16.67 6.44 12.02
C VAL A 84 -15.51 6.54 11.05
N LEU A 85 -14.67 5.52 10.96
CA LEU A 85 -13.45 5.58 10.13
C LEU A 85 -13.72 5.39 8.64
N TRP A 86 -14.62 4.50 8.26
CA TRP A 86 -14.77 4.04 6.87
C TRP A 86 -16.12 4.36 6.24
N GLY A 87 -17.08 4.88 7.05
CA GLY A 87 -18.38 5.28 6.58
C GLY A 87 -19.51 4.29 6.89
N SER A 88 -20.75 4.75 6.72
CA SER A 88 -21.98 4.00 7.02
C SER A 88 -22.45 3.07 5.89
N GLY A 89 -21.64 2.96 4.79
CA GLY A 89 -22.04 2.14 3.64
C GLY A 89 -23.31 2.65 2.97
N THR A 90 -24.40 1.88 3.07
CA THR A 90 -25.72 2.25 2.53
C THR A 90 -26.66 2.84 3.59
N GLU A 91 -26.28 2.77 4.86
CA GLU A 91 -27.08 3.28 5.97
C GLU A 91 -27.09 4.80 5.96
N LYS A 92 -28.29 5.39 5.99
CA LYS A 92 -28.49 6.83 6.12
C LYS A 92 -28.56 7.21 7.59
N LEU A 93 -27.77 8.21 7.96
CA LEU A 93 -27.74 8.78 9.30
C LEU A 93 -28.33 10.18 9.26
N ALA A 94 -29.01 10.58 10.33
CA ALA A 94 -29.54 11.93 10.48
C ALA A 94 -28.46 12.87 11.00
N PHE A 95 -28.12 13.88 10.20
CA PHE A 95 -27.14 14.91 10.56
C PHE A 95 -27.85 16.24 10.81
N THR A 96 -27.47 16.89 11.90
CA THR A 96 -27.99 18.23 12.24
C THR A 96 -26.99 19.28 11.77
N TYR A 97 -27.45 20.18 10.92
CA TYR A 97 -26.70 21.33 10.43
C TYR A 97 -27.29 22.63 11.00
N ASP A 98 -26.46 23.45 11.60
CA ASP A 98 -26.85 24.78 12.04
C ASP A 98 -26.80 25.75 10.84
N GLY A 99 -27.97 26.04 10.28
CA GLY A 99 -28.14 27.04 9.19
C GLY A 99 -29.05 28.19 9.65
N ASP A 100 -28.67 29.41 9.37
CA ASP A 100 -29.45 30.68 9.55
C ASP A 100 -30.33 30.71 10.82
N GLY A 101 -29.82 30.18 11.94
CA GLY A 101 -30.50 30.20 13.24
C GLY A 101 -31.58 29.12 13.45
N LYS A 102 -31.74 28.16 12.52
CA LYS A 102 -32.61 26.98 12.71
C LYS A 102 -31.85 25.73 12.37
N PRO A 103 -31.76 24.74 13.30
CA PRO A 103 -31.16 23.45 12.99
C PRO A 103 -31.98 22.72 11.92
N THR A 104 -31.31 22.29 10.87
CA THR A 104 -31.90 21.47 9.80
C THR A 104 -31.34 20.07 9.88
N VAL A 105 -32.23 19.07 9.94
CA VAL A 105 -31.85 17.66 9.94
C VAL A 105 -31.90 17.13 8.51
N VAL A 106 -30.79 16.53 8.04
CA VAL A 106 -30.68 15.92 6.71
C VAL A 106 -30.22 14.48 6.87
N GLU A 107 -30.91 13.55 6.21
CA GLU A 107 -30.52 12.15 6.19
C GLU A 107 -29.66 11.84 4.97
N HIS A 108 -28.42 11.42 5.19
CA HIS A 108 -27.53 10.93 4.15
C HIS A 108 -26.55 9.88 4.68
N VAL A 109 -25.89 9.18 3.77
CA VAL A 109 -24.81 8.26 4.12
C VAL A 109 -23.59 9.03 4.61
N PHE A 110 -22.93 8.52 5.63
CA PHE A 110 -21.67 9.07 6.10
C PHE A 110 -20.51 8.46 5.30
N GLU A 111 -19.67 9.31 4.71
CA GLU A 111 -18.55 8.82 3.89
C GLU A 111 -17.41 8.18 4.70
N GLY A 112 -17.28 8.52 5.99
CA GLY A 112 -16.17 8.10 6.85
C GLY A 112 -15.05 9.13 6.92
N VAL A 113 -14.34 9.15 8.05
CA VAL A 113 -13.21 10.05 8.29
C VAL A 113 -12.10 9.84 7.27
N ILE A 114 -11.68 8.59 7.05
CA ILE A 114 -10.58 8.24 6.14
C ILE A 114 -10.92 8.54 4.68
N PRO A 115 -12.08 8.15 4.13
CA PRO A 115 -12.50 8.56 2.79
C PRO A 115 -12.62 10.09 2.64
N ASN A 116 -13.13 10.81 3.65
CA ASN A 116 -13.16 12.26 3.66
C ASN A 116 -11.76 12.87 3.55
N MET A 117 -10.82 12.40 4.37
CA MET A 117 -9.43 12.85 4.32
C MET A 117 -8.79 12.55 2.95
N ALA A 118 -9.05 11.38 2.38
CA ALA A 118 -8.54 11.00 1.06
C ALA A 118 -9.11 11.90 -0.05
N ARG A 119 -10.40 12.23 0.01
CA ARG A 119 -11.04 13.19 -0.91
C ARG A 119 -10.42 14.56 -0.76
N ARG A 120 -10.29 15.08 0.47
CA ARG A 120 -9.68 16.41 0.74
C ARG A 120 -8.22 16.50 0.29
N LEU A 121 -7.44 15.43 0.44
CA LEU A 121 -6.07 15.40 -0.04
C LEU A 121 -5.99 15.61 -1.56
N ARG A 122 -6.96 15.08 -2.32
CA ARG A 122 -7.02 15.23 -3.78
C ARG A 122 -7.58 16.58 -4.24
N GLU A 123 -8.59 17.09 -3.52
CA GLU A 123 -9.41 18.23 -3.97
C GLU A 123 -8.99 19.56 -3.35
N SER A 124 -8.19 19.57 -2.28
CA SER A 124 -7.80 20.81 -1.61
C SER A 124 -6.77 21.61 -2.41
N ASP A 125 -7.02 22.89 -2.61
CA ASP A 125 -6.04 23.82 -3.18
C ASP A 125 -4.98 24.27 -2.16
N SER A 126 -5.24 24.07 -0.87
CA SER A 126 -4.32 24.44 0.21
C SER A 126 -3.18 23.45 0.37
N GLN A 127 -1.94 23.90 0.14
CA GLN A 127 -0.76 23.08 0.35
C GLN A 127 -0.61 22.63 1.82
N ILE A 128 -0.95 23.51 2.77
CA ILE A 128 -0.90 23.22 4.21
C ILE A 128 -1.80 22.05 4.56
N VAL A 129 -3.03 22.03 4.01
CA VAL A 129 -3.99 20.94 4.23
C VAL A 129 -3.47 19.64 3.61
N ARG A 130 -2.91 19.70 2.40
CA ARG A 130 -2.32 18.52 1.75
C ARG A 130 -1.15 17.96 2.53
N ASP A 131 -0.25 18.80 3.00
CA ASP A 131 0.93 18.39 3.76
C ASP A 131 0.55 17.77 5.12
N ASP A 132 -0.46 18.33 5.79
CA ASP A 132 -0.99 17.79 7.04
C ASP A 132 -1.60 16.41 6.83
N LEU A 133 -2.47 16.27 5.83
CA LEU A 133 -3.12 15.00 5.49
C LEU A 133 -2.12 13.95 4.99
N ALA A 134 -1.10 14.33 4.22
CA ALA A 134 -0.08 13.41 3.73
C ALA A 134 0.71 12.73 4.87
N ARG A 135 0.93 13.41 5.99
CA ARG A 135 1.61 12.84 7.18
C ARG A 135 0.85 11.69 7.81
N LEU A 136 -0.47 11.63 7.61
CA LEU A 136 -1.34 10.58 8.14
C LEU A 136 -1.33 9.31 7.27
N ARG A 137 -0.55 9.29 6.18
CA ARG A 137 -0.40 8.15 5.30
C ARG A 137 0.79 7.28 5.68
N SER A 138 0.74 6.01 5.31
CA SER A 138 1.82 5.04 5.44
C SER A 138 1.93 4.22 4.18
N LEU A 139 3.16 3.82 3.86
CA LEU A 139 3.43 2.88 2.78
C LEU A 139 2.97 1.48 3.20
N ARG A 140 2.15 0.84 2.37
CA ARG A 140 1.68 -0.54 2.55
C ARG A 140 1.86 -1.32 1.27
N SER A 141 1.93 -2.65 1.37
CA SER A 141 1.88 -3.49 0.18
C SER A 141 0.60 -3.21 -0.60
N CYS A 142 0.72 -3.05 -1.91
CA CYS A 142 -0.44 -2.82 -2.77
C CYS A 142 -1.51 -3.90 -2.56
N PRO A 143 -2.77 -3.55 -2.32
CA PRO A 143 -3.84 -4.50 -1.98
C PRO A 143 -4.17 -5.46 -3.14
N ASP A 144 -3.87 -5.09 -4.38
CA ASP A 144 -4.10 -5.93 -5.55
C ASP A 144 -2.91 -6.87 -5.84
N CYS A 145 -1.70 -6.33 -5.96
CA CYS A 145 -0.55 -7.14 -6.36
C CYS A 145 0.26 -7.70 -5.19
N HIS A 146 -0.02 -7.30 -3.96
CA HIS A 146 0.66 -7.76 -2.74
C HIS A 146 2.19 -7.68 -2.82
N GLY A 147 2.69 -6.61 -3.42
CA GLY A 147 4.13 -6.38 -3.60
C GLY A 147 4.73 -6.96 -4.89
N SER A 148 4.01 -7.81 -5.64
CA SER A 148 4.55 -8.43 -6.86
C SER A 148 4.79 -7.45 -8.02
N ARG A 149 4.24 -6.25 -7.96
CA ARG A 149 4.38 -5.15 -8.94
C ARG A 149 3.76 -5.41 -10.31
N LEU A 150 3.30 -6.64 -10.58
CA LEU A 150 2.83 -7.10 -11.88
C LEU A 150 1.31 -7.27 -11.92
N ARG A 151 0.77 -7.21 -13.13
CA ARG A 151 -0.61 -7.58 -13.42
C ARG A 151 -0.90 -9.03 -13.07
N ARG A 152 -2.17 -9.33 -12.83
CA ARG A 152 -2.63 -10.66 -12.45
C ARG A 152 -2.19 -11.75 -13.44
N GLU A 153 -2.25 -11.48 -14.74
CA GLU A 153 -1.91 -12.43 -15.80
C GLU A 153 -0.42 -12.84 -15.74
N ALA A 154 0.47 -11.89 -15.47
CA ALA A 154 1.90 -12.14 -15.36
C ALA A 154 2.29 -12.89 -14.07
N ARG A 155 1.53 -12.68 -12.98
CA ARG A 155 1.80 -13.30 -11.67
C ARG A 155 1.63 -14.81 -11.66
N HIS A 156 0.81 -15.35 -12.56
CA HIS A 156 0.51 -16.79 -12.62
C HIS A 156 1.43 -17.58 -13.58
N VAL A 157 2.31 -16.89 -14.31
CA VAL A 157 3.27 -17.57 -15.18
C VAL A 157 4.48 -18.00 -14.37
N ARG A 158 4.76 -19.30 -14.36
CA ARG A 158 5.87 -19.92 -13.62
C ARG A 158 6.83 -20.61 -14.56
N VAL A 159 8.11 -20.64 -14.20
CA VAL A 159 9.19 -21.33 -14.88
C VAL A 159 9.77 -22.39 -13.93
N GLY A 160 10.05 -23.59 -14.45
CA GLY A 160 10.43 -24.77 -13.67
C GLY A 160 9.25 -25.72 -13.47
N ASP A 161 9.50 -26.85 -12.81
CA ASP A 161 8.52 -27.90 -12.59
C ASP A 161 8.28 -28.13 -11.08
N GLY A 162 7.04 -28.52 -10.74
CA GLY A 162 6.65 -28.86 -9.37
C GLY A 162 6.95 -27.73 -8.37
N ASP A 163 7.49 -28.10 -7.21
CA ASP A 163 7.81 -27.17 -6.11
C ASP A 163 8.97 -26.22 -6.41
N GLN A 164 9.73 -26.49 -7.47
CA GLN A 164 10.82 -25.62 -7.94
C GLN A 164 10.35 -24.52 -8.89
N ALA A 165 9.09 -24.58 -9.35
CA ALA A 165 8.54 -23.56 -10.22
C ALA A 165 8.45 -22.20 -9.51
N ARG A 166 8.93 -21.14 -10.18
CA ARG A 166 8.91 -19.76 -9.67
C ARG A 166 8.31 -18.80 -10.68
N ALA A 167 7.57 -17.84 -10.18
CA ALA A 167 7.19 -16.67 -10.96
C ALA A 167 8.32 -15.64 -10.91
N ILE A 168 8.36 -14.72 -11.89
CA ILE A 168 9.45 -13.73 -11.99
C ILE A 168 9.54 -12.84 -10.75
N TYR A 169 8.42 -12.47 -10.16
CA TYR A 169 8.42 -11.63 -8.94
C TYR A 169 8.99 -12.38 -7.73
N GLU A 170 8.79 -13.69 -7.62
CA GLU A 170 9.37 -14.53 -6.56
C GLU A 170 10.90 -14.60 -6.70
N VAL A 171 11.39 -14.68 -7.94
CA VAL A 171 12.83 -14.63 -8.24
C VAL A 171 13.42 -13.27 -7.92
N ASN A 172 12.72 -12.19 -8.24
CA ASN A 172 13.15 -10.82 -7.97
C ASN A 172 13.19 -10.51 -6.47
N ALA A 173 12.24 -11.05 -5.70
CA ALA A 173 12.17 -10.89 -4.24
C ALA A 173 13.24 -11.73 -3.49
N ALA A 174 13.70 -12.80 -4.10
CA ALA A 174 14.76 -13.65 -3.52
C ALA A 174 16.09 -12.90 -3.45
N THR A 175 16.95 -13.29 -2.51
CA THR A 175 18.33 -12.78 -2.49
C THR A 175 19.09 -13.22 -3.74
N LEU A 176 20.11 -12.46 -4.14
CA LEU A 176 20.95 -12.83 -5.29
C LEU A 176 21.54 -14.23 -5.16
N ALA A 177 21.90 -14.63 -3.94
CA ALA A 177 22.38 -16.00 -3.66
C ALA A 177 21.30 -17.05 -3.93
N GLN A 178 20.06 -16.82 -3.45
CA GLN A 178 18.94 -17.72 -3.67
C GLN A 178 18.53 -17.78 -5.14
N ALA A 179 18.49 -16.62 -5.81
CA ALA A 179 18.19 -16.54 -7.25
C ALA A 179 19.25 -17.32 -8.07
N HIS A 180 20.54 -17.12 -7.79
CA HIS A 180 21.61 -17.85 -8.44
C HIS A 180 21.50 -19.36 -8.23
N GLN A 181 21.23 -19.80 -6.98
CA GLN A 181 21.02 -21.21 -6.66
C GLN A 181 19.86 -21.80 -7.46
N TRP A 182 18.73 -21.08 -7.52
CA TRP A 182 17.57 -21.51 -8.29
C TRP A 182 17.89 -21.67 -9.78
N PHE A 183 18.53 -20.68 -10.40
CA PHE A 183 18.93 -20.76 -11.82
C PHE A 183 19.93 -21.90 -12.07
N SER A 184 20.84 -22.18 -11.13
CA SER A 184 21.83 -23.25 -11.25
C SER A 184 21.21 -24.65 -11.17
N THR A 185 20.05 -24.79 -10.52
CA THR A 185 19.32 -26.07 -10.38
C THR A 185 18.13 -26.18 -11.32
N LEU A 186 17.83 -25.11 -12.07
CA LEU A 186 16.69 -25.08 -12.97
C LEU A 186 16.85 -26.08 -14.12
N GLN A 187 15.92 -27.01 -14.19
CA GLN A 187 15.84 -27.98 -15.30
C GLN A 187 14.65 -27.61 -16.19
N LEU A 188 14.93 -27.39 -17.45
CA LEU A 188 13.92 -27.15 -18.48
C LEU A 188 13.89 -28.36 -19.42
N GLN A 189 12.71 -28.71 -19.94
CA GLN A 189 12.53 -29.86 -20.80
C GLN A 189 12.10 -29.46 -22.22
N GLY A 190 12.43 -30.33 -23.20
CA GLY A 190 12.05 -30.15 -24.60
C GLY A 190 12.55 -28.83 -25.19
N ASN A 191 11.75 -28.19 -26.03
CA ASN A 191 12.09 -26.93 -26.70
C ASN A 191 12.43 -25.80 -25.74
N LYS A 192 11.88 -25.84 -24.49
CA LYS A 192 12.22 -24.84 -23.47
C LYS A 192 13.66 -24.96 -23.00
N ALA A 193 14.23 -26.16 -22.97
CA ALA A 193 15.63 -26.37 -22.61
C ALA A 193 16.56 -25.73 -23.64
N GLU A 194 16.31 -25.95 -24.92
CA GLU A 194 17.14 -25.42 -26.01
C GLU A 194 17.14 -23.88 -26.02
N ILE A 195 15.95 -23.26 -25.86
CA ILE A 195 15.80 -21.80 -25.84
C ILE A 195 16.39 -21.23 -24.53
N GLY A 196 16.14 -21.91 -23.40
CA GLY A 196 16.46 -21.41 -22.07
C GLY A 196 17.93 -21.54 -21.70
N GLU A 197 18.67 -22.51 -22.23
CA GLU A 197 20.05 -22.82 -21.82
C GLU A 197 20.96 -21.60 -21.90
N LYS A 198 20.99 -20.90 -23.03
CA LYS A 198 21.83 -19.72 -23.22
C LYS A 198 21.44 -18.58 -22.29
N ILE A 199 20.13 -18.37 -22.10
CA ILE A 199 19.58 -17.32 -21.22
C ILE A 199 19.93 -17.62 -19.76
N VAL A 200 19.70 -18.82 -19.30
CA VAL A 200 19.98 -19.27 -17.92
C VAL A 200 21.49 -19.16 -17.64
N LYS A 201 22.35 -19.57 -18.58
CA LYS A 201 23.80 -19.46 -18.46
C LYS A 201 24.24 -18.00 -18.30
N GLU A 202 23.70 -17.10 -19.11
CA GLU A 202 24.02 -15.66 -19.03
C GLU A 202 23.56 -15.04 -17.71
N ILE A 203 22.32 -15.35 -17.27
CA ILE A 203 21.78 -14.87 -15.99
C ILE A 203 22.63 -15.41 -14.82
N SER A 204 22.97 -16.71 -14.83
CA SER A 204 23.79 -17.33 -13.78
C SER A 204 25.19 -16.71 -13.70
N SER A 205 25.81 -16.39 -14.85
CA SER A 205 27.10 -15.74 -14.90
C SER A 205 27.04 -14.33 -14.27
N ARG A 206 26.04 -13.52 -14.62
CA ARG A 206 25.85 -12.18 -14.05
C ARG A 206 25.53 -12.21 -12.57
N LEU A 207 24.69 -13.13 -12.12
CA LEU A 207 24.41 -13.32 -10.70
C LEU A 207 25.68 -13.73 -9.95
N ARG A 208 26.45 -14.66 -10.51
CA ARG A 208 27.73 -15.10 -9.91
C ARG A 208 28.68 -13.94 -9.70
N PHE A 209 28.80 -13.05 -10.68
CA PHE A 209 29.65 -11.87 -10.53
C PHE A 209 29.19 -10.94 -9.40
N LEU A 210 27.87 -10.74 -9.24
CA LEU A 210 27.32 -9.96 -8.12
C LEU A 210 27.59 -10.62 -6.76
N LEU A 211 27.60 -11.96 -6.70
CA LEU A 211 27.98 -12.71 -5.48
C LEU A 211 29.48 -12.53 -5.18
N ASP A 212 30.35 -12.59 -6.18
CA ASP A 212 31.79 -12.47 -6.03
C ASP A 212 32.22 -11.09 -5.53
N VAL A 213 31.45 -10.05 -5.82
CA VAL A 213 31.65 -8.70 -5.24
C VAL A 213 30.95 -8.52 -3.88
N GLY A 214 30.40 -9.58 -3.29
CA GLY A 214 29.85 -9.60 -1.94
C GLY A 214 28.44 -9.02 -1.79
N LEU A 215 27.60 -9.05 -2.85
CA LEU A 215 26.23 -8.55 -2.84
C LEU A 215 25.18 -9.67 -2.65
N ASN A 216 25.54 -10.81 -2.08
CA ASN A 216 24.74 -11.99 -1.94
C ASN A 216 23.40 -11.80 -1.21
N TYR A 217 23.31 -10.82 -0.33
CA TYR A 217 22.14 -10.50 0.51
C TYR A 217 21.14 -9.56 -0.16
N LEU A 218 21.51 -8.89 -1.25
CA LEU A 218 20.58 -8.01 -1.98
C LEU A 218 19.53 -8.81 -2.76
N SER A 219 18.40 -8.19 -3.06
CA SER A 219 17.41 -8.71 -4.00
C SER A 219 17.30 -7.83 -5.23
N LEU A 220 16.81 -8.39 -6.35
CA LEU A 220 16.62 -7.66 -7.60
C LEU A 220 15.46 -6.65 -7.53
N GLU A 221 14.54 -6.82 -6.58
CA GLU A 221 13.43 -5.88 -6.36
C GLU A 221 13.83 -4.63 -5.58
N ARG A 222 15.02 -4.62 -4.97
CA ARG A 222 15.45 -3.51 -4.14
C ARG A 222 15.60 -2.23 -4.96
N SER A 223 14.97 -1.16 -4.50
CA SER A 223 15.01 0.13 -5.16
C SER A 223 16.41 0.76 -5.08
N ALA A 224 16.85 1.38 -6.19
CA ALA A 224 18.20 1.94 -6.33
C ALA A 224 18.50 3.08 -5.35
N ASP A 225 17.49 3.84 -4.94
CA ASP A 225 17.58 4.93 -3.95
C ASP A 225 17.83 4.44 -2.52
N THR A 226 17.57 3.15 -2.25
CA THR A 226 17.84 2.53 -0.95
C THR A 226 19.25 1.92 -0.84
N LEU A 227 20.01 1.90 -1.93
CA LEU A 227 21.35 1.33 -1.95
C LEU A 227 22.37 2.26 -1.26
N SER A 228 23.25 1.67 -0.46
CA SER A 228 24.42 2.40 0.07
C SER A 228 25.40 2.75 -1.05
N GLY A 229 26.26 3.76 -0.80
CA GLY A 229 27.30 4.15 -1.76
C GLY A 229 28.22 2.98 -2.14
N GLY A 230 28.59 2.13 -1.17
CA GLY A 230 29.40 0.94 -1.41
C GLY A 230 28.71 -0.13 -2.23
N GLU A 231 27.40 -0.35 -2.02
CA GLU A 231 26.59 -1.26 -2.85
C GLU A 231 26.48 -0.76 -4.28
N SER A 232 26.20 0.54 -4.48
CA SER A 232 26.11 1.16 -5.78
C SER A 232 27.43 1.07 -6.56
N GLN A 233 28.59 1.27 -5.90
CA GLN A 233 29.90 1.10 -6.52
C GLN A 233 30.16 -0.34 -6.97
N ARG A 234 29.82 -1.33 -6.13
CA ARG A 234 30.00 -2.75 -6.48
C ARG A 234 29.08 -3.18 -7.62
N ILE A 235 27.82 -2.72 -7.65
CA ILE A 235 26.92 -2.96 -8.78
C ILE A 235 27.47 -2.35 -10.06
N ARG A 236 28.01 -1.13 -10.00
CA ARG A 236 28.61 -0.47 -11.15
C ARG A 236 29.84 -1.22 -11.68
N LEU A 237 30.64 -1.78 -10.79
CA LEU A 237 31.76 -2.65 -11.16
C LEU A 237 31.28 -3.92 -11.86
N ALA A 238 30.15 -4.47 -11.42
CA ALA A 238 29.53 -5.67 -12.01
C ALA A 238 28.91 -5.43 -13.41
N SER A 239 28.71 -4.16 -13.80
CA SER A 239 28.10 -3.80 -15.10
C SER A 239 29.14 -3.46 -16.19
N GLN A 240 30.43 -3.47 -15.85
CA GLN A 240 31.55 -3.30 -16.79
C GLN A 240 31.99 -4.64 -17.36
#